data_1b37fd73a2dd880d902b900e4af8755c
#
_entry.id   1b37fd73a2dd880d902b900e4af8755c
#
_cell.length_a   1.000
_cell.length_b   1.000
_cell.length_c   1.000
_cell.angle_alpha   90.00
_cell.angle_beta   90.00
_cell.angle_gamma   90.00
#
_symmetry.space_group_name_H-M   'P 1'
#
loop_
_entity.id
_entity.type
_entity.pdbx_description
1 polymer ?
#
loop_
_entity_poly.entity_id
_entity_poly.type
_entity_poly.pdbx_seq_one_letter_code
_entity_poly.pdbx_strand_id
1 'polypeptide(L)'
;MGAGLSGAVIGRELAQAGWRVEVIEARDHIAGNCHTERDAETGVMVHVYGPHIFHTDDAEVWDYVNRFETFLPYKNRVKTTYDGKVYSLPVNLHTINQFFGRNFRPDEARAFIEAQAEPIEAPENFEEQALRFVGRDLYEAFFKGYTRKQWGCDPVELPASILKRLPVRFNYEDNYFFHTYQGMPESGYTGMVGRILDHPNIAVRLGESFVRSDAAQFDHVFYSGPLDGYFDYELGRLGYRTLDFERFTYDGDYQGCAVMNYGDYAVPHTRITEHKHFAPWEEHARSVCYREFSRECGPGDIPYYPIRLVKEKEQLAAYVRRAEEEATVTFVGRLATYRYLDMDVTIREALDTAQAFLARRVRGGAMPVFVNAPL
;
A
#
# COMPACT_ATOMS: atom_id res chain seq x y z
N MET A 1 4.57 3.82 -19.58
CA MET A 1 4.38 3.76 -18.11
C MET A 1 2.96 3.33 -17.82
N GLY A 2 2.71 2.66 -16.69
CA GLY A 2 1.33 2.43 -16.23
C GLY A 2 0.65 3.71 -15.75
N ALA A 3 -0.68 3.75 -15.72
CA ALA A 3 -1.49 4.92 -15.31
C ALA A 3 -1.74 4.97 -13.78
N GLY A 4 -0.90 4.34 -12.97
CA GLY A 4 -0.87 4.50 -11.52
C GLY A 4 -0.14 5.78 -11.09
N LEU A 5 0.03 6.00 -9.78
CA LEU A 5 0.63 7.23 -9.22
C LEU A 5 2.03 7.52 -9.80
N SER A 6 2.91 6.52 -9.90
CA SER A 6 4.27 6.74 -10.44
C SER A 6 4.23 7.28 -11.87
N GLY A 7 3.49 6.61 -12.76
CA GLY A 7 3.43 7.03 -14.16
C GLY A 7 2.68 8.33 -14.37
N ALA A 8 1.60 8.57 -13.63
CA ALA A 8 0.84 9.79 -13.72
C ALA A 8 1.68 11.02 -13.30
N VAL A 9 2.38 10.93 -12.16
CA VAL A 9 3.19 12.02 -11.64
C VAL A 9 4.38 12.30 -12.54
N ILE A 10 5.16 11.28 -12.93
CA ILE A 10 6.28 11.46 -13.86
C ILE A 10 5.77 12.06 -15.19
N GLY A 11 4.69 11.49 -15.73
CA GLY A 11 4.09 11.96 -16.96
C GLY A 11 3.69 13.43 -16.91
N ARG A 12 3.09 13.88 -15.81
CA ARG A 12 2.70 15.28 -15.59
C ARG A 12 3.89 16.21 -15.57
N GLU A 13 4.92 15.90 -14.80
CA GLU A 13 6.11 16.74 -14.66
C GLU A 13 6.88 16.87 -16.00
N LEU A 14 7.00 15.77 -16.73
CA LEU A 14 7.63 15.80 -18.05
C LEU A 14 6.80 16.57 -19.08
N ALA A 15 5.47 16.40 -19.08
CA ALA A 15 4.58 17.11 -19.98
C ALA A 15 4.60 18.62 -19.74
N GLN A 16 4.65 19.07 -18.48
CA GLN A 16 4.82 20.47 -18.10
C GLN A 16 6.16 21.05 -18.58
N ALA A 17 7.20 20.21 -18.65
CA ALA A 17 8.50 20.60 -19.20
C ALA A 17 8.56 20.53 -20.75
N GLY A 18 7.43 20.29 -21.42
CA GLY A 18 7.32 20.30 -22.88
C GLY A 18 7.52 18.96 -23.57
N TRP A 19 7.68 17.87 -22.83
CA TRP A 19 7.81 16.52 -23.39
C TRP A 19 6.45 15.99 -23.84
N ARG A 20 6.43 15.22 -24.93
CA ARG A 20 5.28 14.39 -25.29
C ARG A 20 5.38 13.07 -24.55
N VAL A 21 4.32 12.71 -23.85
CA VAL A 21 4.26 11.53 -22.96
C VAL A 21 3.16 10.60 -23.43
N GLU A 22 3.49 9.32 -23.54
CA GLU A 22 2.51 8.25 -23.69
C GLU A 22 2.45 7.46 -22.39
N VAL A 23 1.24 7.32 -21.85
CA VAL A 23 0.94 6.48 -20.69
C VAL A 23 0.20 5.24 -21.20
N ILE A 24 0.84 4.08 -21.08
CA ILE A 24 0.31 2.78 -21.53
C ILE A 24 -0.07 1.98 -20.31
N GLU A 25 -1.34 1.65 -20.17
CA GLU A 25 -1.91 0.95 -19.02
C GLU A 25 -2.58 -0.34 -19.47
N ALA A 26 -2.19 -1.45 -18.85
CA ALA A 26 -2.72 -2.78 -19.18
C ALA A 26 -4.20 -2.96 -18.78
N ARG A 27 -4.67 -2.22 -17.78
CA ARG A 27 -6.07 -2.22 -17.35
C ARG A 27 -6.91 -1.26 -18.20
N ASP A 28 -8.21 -1.40 -18.11
CA ASP A 28 -9.21 -0.54 -18.76
C ASP A 28 -9.48 0.77 -17.99
N HIS A 29 -8.72 1.02 -16.93
CA HIS A 29 -8.87 2.19 -16.06
C HIS A 29 -7.53 2.75 -15.60
N ILE A 30 -7.51 4.01 -15.15
CA ILE A 30 -6.38 4.70 -14.53
C ILE A 30 -6.32 4.47 -13.01
N ALA A 31 -5.33 5.09 -12.35
CA ALA A 31 -5.05 5.08 -10.92
C ALA A 31 -4.45 3.78 -10.36
N GLY A 32 -4.23 2.73 -11.18
CA GLY A 32 -3.61 1.50 -10.71
C GLY A 32 -4.36 0.88 -9.51
N ASN A 33 -3.65 0.47 -8.47
CA ASN A 33 -4.29 -0.09 -7.27
C ASN A 33 -5.01 0.97 -6.39
N CYS A 34 -4.85 2.28 -6.67
CA CYS A 34 -5.62 3.33 -6.00
C CYS A 34 -6.97 3.60 -6.68
N HIS A 35 -7.34 2.82 -7.70
CA HIS A 35 -8.59 3.03 -8.44
C HIS A 35 -9.80 3.04 -7.51
N THR A 36 -10.62 4.09 -7.65
CA THR A 36 -11.89 4.27 -6.96
C THR A 36 -13.01 4.47 -7.98
N GLU A 37 -14.18 3.98 -7.67
CA GLU A 37 -15.37 4.18 -8.48
C GLU A 37 -16.61 4.39 -7.63
N ARG A 38 -17.64 4.98 -8.21
CA ARG A 38 -18.96 5.06 -7.57
C ARG A 38 -19.72 3.77 -7.83
N ASP A 39 -20.11 3.09 -6.77
CA ASP A 39 -20.97 1.92 -6.88
C ASP A 39 -22.31 2.31 -7.50
N ALA A 40 -22.69 1.63 -8.57
CA ALA A 40 -23.86 2.01 -9.38
C ALA A 40 -25.21 1.83 -8.63
N GLU A 41 -25.24 0.96 -7.61
CA GLU A 41 -26.46 0.65 -6.85
C GLU A 41 -26.63 1.60 -5.65
N THR A 42 -25.56 1.95 -4.99
CA THR A 42 -25.59 2.66 -3.70
C THR A 42 -25.05 4.09 -3.78
N GLY A 43 -24.30 4.42 -4.84
CA GLY A 43 -23.59 5.69 -4.98
C GLY A 43 -22.34 5.83 -4.09
N VAL A 44 -22.05 4.84 -3.23
CA VAL A 44 -20.88 4.84 -2.35
C VAL A 44 -19.59 4.83 -3.15
N MET A 45 -18.61 5.65 -2.77
CA MET A 45 -17.26 5.60 -3.34
C MET A 45 -16.56 4.32 -2.86
N VAL A 46 -16.19 3.45 -3.80
CA VAL A 46 -15.55 2.16 -3.53
C VAL A 46 -14.08 2.21 -3.90
N HIS A 47 -13.23 1.69 -3.03
CA HIS A 47 -11.82 1.41 -3.30
C HIS A 47 -11.69 -0.01 -3.86
N VAL A 48 -11.60 -0.13 -5.18
CA VAL A 48 -11.75 -1.41 -5.89
C VAL A 48 -10.68 -2.43 -5.49
N TYR A 49 -9.47 -1.98 -5.22
CA TYR A 49 -8.32 -2.82 -4.86
C TYR A 49 -7.95 -2.73 -3.37
N GLY A 50 -8.94 -2.53 -2.52
CA GLY A 50 -8.75 -2.38 -1.08
C GLY A 50 -8.55 -0.93 -0.64
N PRO A 51 -8.68 -0.65 0.67
CA PRO A 51 -8.70 0.70 1.19
C PRO A 51 -7.34 1.39 1.04
N HIS A 52 -7.37 2.60 0.52
CA HIS A 52 -6.23 3.49 0.43
C HIS A 52 -6.57 4.79 1.16
N ILE A 53 -5.79 5.14 2.17
CA ILE A 53 -5.91 6.38 2.93
C ILE A 53 -4.63 7.18 2.71
N PHE A 54 -4.76 8.44 2.30
CA PHE A 54 -3.60 9.28 2.08
C PHE A 54 -3.08 9.87 3.38
N HIS A 55 -1.79 9.70 3.62
CA HIS A 55 -1.09 10.25 4.78
C HIS A 55 0.37 10.54 4.40
N THR A 56 0.94 11.61 4.95
CA THR A 56 2.33 12.00 4.72
C THR A 56 2.82 13.00 5.77
N ASP A 57 4.14 13.05 5.99
CA ASP A 57 4.82 14.16 6.65
C ASP A 57 5.54 15.07 5.65
N ASP A 58 5.54 14.70 4.37
CA ASP A 58 6.13 15.48 3.28
C ASP A 58 5.15 16.57 2.80
N ALA A 59 5.44 17.82 3.19
CA ALA A 59 4.62 18.97 2.83
C ALA A 59 4.57 19.21 1.31
N GLU A 60 5.66 18.92 0.58
CA GLU A 60 5.71 19.12 -0.87
C GLU A 60 4.81 18.10 -1.58
N VAL A 61 4.78 16.85 -1.11
CA VAL A 61 3.87 15.82 -1.63
C VAL A 61 2.42 16.17 -1.30
N TRP A 62 2.15 16.66 -0.09
CA TRP A 62 0.83 17.13 0.30
C TRP A 62 0.34 18.28 -0.58
N ASP A 63 1.19 19.29 -0.78
CA ASP A 63 0.90 20.42 -1.66
C ASP A 63 0.72 19.98 -3.12
N TYR A 64 1.50 18.99 -3.57
CA TYR A 64 1.39 18.44 -4.92
C TYR A 64 0.01 17.83 -5.17
N VAL A 65 -0.46 16.92 -4.32
CA VAL A 65 -1.75 16.25 -4.53
C VAL A 65 -2.92 17.23 -4.40
N ASN A 66 -2.81 18.24 -3.53
CA ASN A 66 -3.83 19.29 -3.36
C ASN A 66 -3.93 20.28 -4.54
N ARG A 67 -3.00 20.28 -5.48
CA ARG A 67 -3.15 20.98 -6.77
C ARG A 67 -4.17 20.32 -7.70
N PHE A 68 -4.40 19.02 -7.51
CA PHE A 68 -5.23 18.21 -8.40
C PHE A 68 -6.53 17.72 -7.75
N GLU A 69 -6.62 17.74 -6.45
CA GLU A 69 -7.81 17.28 -5.72
C GLU A 69 -7.91 17.96 -4.36
N THR A 70 -9.13 18.19 -3.90
CA THR A 70 -9.39 18.61 -2.52
C THR A 70 -9.30 17.40 -1.58
N PHE A 71 -8.38 17.43 -0.62
CA PHE A 71 -8.30 16.42 0.40
C PHE A 71 -9.08 16.85 1.64
N LEU A 72 -10.15 16.13 1.94
CA LEU A 72 -10.95 16.33 3.14
C LEU A 72 -10.29 15.63 4.34
N PRO A 73 -10.28 16.28 5.54
CA PRO A 73 -9.65 15.69 6.72
C PRO A 73 -10.24 14.32 7.07
N TYR A 74 -9.40 13.33 7.17
CA TYR A 74 -9.80 11.98 7.53
C TYR A 74 -8.76 11.34 8.44
N LYS A 75 -9.21 10.72 9.55
CA LYS A 75 -8.36 9.94 10.45
C LYS A 75 -8.78 8.48 10.41
N ASN A 76 -7.87 7.62 9.99
CA ASN A 76 -8.14 6.19 9.90
C ASN A 76 -8.13 5.56 11.29
N ARG A 77 -9.27 5.01 11.69
CA ARG A 77 -9.44 4.24 12.94
C ARG A 77 -9.77 2.82 12.61
N VAL A 78 -8.85 1.92 12.91
CA VAL A 78 -9.00 0.49 12.63
C VAL A 78 -9.48 -0.23 13.87
N LYS A 79 -10.42 -1.14 13.72
CA LYS A 79 -10.85 -2.06 14.76
C LYS A 79 -10.41 -3.47 14.42
N THR A 80 -10.37 -4.33 15.43
CA THR A 80 -10.11 -5.77 15.23
C THR A 80 -11.00 -6.61 16.14
N THR A 81 -11.34 -7.79 15.70
CA THR A 81 -12.04 -8.77 16.53
C THR A 81 -11.06 -9.82 17.05
N TYR A 82 -11.29 -10.26 18.27
CA TYR A 82 -10.64 -11.40 18.86
C TYR A 82 -11.52 -11.99 19.97
N ASP A 83 -11.74 -13.31 19.95
CA ASP A 83 -12.57 -14.04 20.92
C ASP A 83 -13.95 -13.39 21.12
N GLY A 84 -14.63 -13.06 20.01
CA GLY A 84 -15.97 -12.46 20.02
C GLY A 84 -16.05 -11.02 20.54
N LYS A 85 -14.93 -10.35 20.80
CA LYS A 85 -14.85 -8.97 21.27
C LYS A 85 -14.20 -8.06 20.21
N VAL A 86 -14.54 -6.76 20.27
CA VAL A 86 -13.96 -5.75 19.37
C VAL A 86 -12.95 -4.90 20.14
N TYR A 87 -11.78 -4.68 19.54
CA TYR A 87 -10.70 -3.90 20.10
C TYR A 87 -10.24 -2.81 19.13
N SER A 88 -9.57 -1.79 19.65
CA SER A 88 -8.99 -0.71 18.87
C SER A 88 -7.57 -1.06 18.40
N LEU A 89 -7.22 -0.68 17.15
CA LEU A 89 -5.86 -0.76 16.62
C LEU A 89 -5.36 0.64 16.21
N PRO A 90 -4.05 0.92 16.31
CA PRO A 90 -2.99 0.07 16.89
C PRO A 90 -3.26 -0.29 18.35
N VAL A 91 -2.60 -1.35 18.86
CA VAL A 91 -2.69 -1.70 20.29
C VAL A 91 -2.35 -0.48 21.13
N ASN A 92 -3.30 0.04 21.88
CA ASN A 92 -3.20 1.26 22.68
C ASN A 92 -3.66 1.01 24.12
N LEU A 93 -3.64 2.04 24.96
CA LEU A 93 -4.01 1.90 26.37
C LEU A 93 -5.46 1.39 26.57
N HIS A 94 -6.38 1.77 25.68
CA HIS A 94 -7.75 1.23 25.70
C HIS A 94 -7.75 -0.27 25.41
N THR A 95 -7.04 -0.69 24.35
CA THR A 95 -6.90 -2.11 23.97
C THR A 95 -6.29 -2.93 25.09
N ILE A 96 -5.18 -2.45 25.71
CA ILE A 96 -4.50 -3.11 26.81
C ILE A 96 -5.46 -3.28 28.01
N ASN A 97 -6.10 -2.20 28.42
CA ASN A 97 -7.01 -2.21 29.57
C ASN A 97 -8.21 -3.14 29.35
N GLN A 98 -8.80 -3.08 28.16
CA GLN A 98 -9.94 -3.93 27.80
C GLN A 98 -9.55 -5.41 27.73
N PHE A 99 -8.42 -5.71 27.11
CA PHE A 99 -7.97 -7.08 26.90
C PHE A 99 -7.63 -7.79 28.24
N PHE A 100 -6.90 -7.12 29.12
CA PHE A 100 -6.50 -7.67 30.41
C PHE A 100 -7.52 -7.44 31.53
N GLY A 101 -8.66 -6.77 31.25
CA GLY A 101 -9.68 -6.44 32.27
C GLY A 101 -9.12 -5.57 33.38
N ARG A 102 -8.32 -4.55 33.05
CA ARG A 102 -7.60 -3.67 33.97
C ARG A 102 -7.97 -2.20 33.72
N ASN A 103 -7.47 -1.35 34.58
CA ASN A 103 -7.59 0.12 34.47
C ASN A 103 -6.23 0.76 34.76
N PHE A 104 -5.23 0.38 33.96
CA PHE A 104 -3.89 0.90 34.08
C PHE A 104 -3.80 2.35 33.62
N ARG A 105 -2.99 3.13 34.33
CA ARG A 105 -2.42 4.37 33.82
C ARG A 105 -1.29 4.07 32.82
N PRO A 106 -0.83 5.07 32.01
CA PRO A 106 0.20 4.86 31.01
C PRO A 106 1.44 4.12 31.50
N ASP A 107 2.00 4.54 32.65
CA ASP A 107 3.23 3.95 33.19
C ASP A 107 2.99 2.53 33.76
N GLU A 108 1.84 2.28 34.34
CA GLU A 108 1.44 0.96 34.84
C GLU A 108 1.25 -0.01 33.68
N ALA A 109 0.63 0.43 32.59
CA ALA A 109 0.46 -0.39 31.38
C ALA A 109 1.82 -0.70 30.74
N ARG A 110 2.73 0.30 30.69
CA ARG A 110 4.10 0.09 30.17
C ARG A 110 4.83 -0.97 30.99
N ALA A 111 4.89 -0.80 32.31
CA ALA A 111 5.56 -1.74 33.19
C ALA A 111 4.93 -3.15 33.12
N PHE A 112 3.61 -3.22 32.99
CA PHE A 112 2.90 -4.49 32.83
C PHE A 112 3.29 -5.22 31.53
N ILE A 113 3.29 -4.51 30.39
CA ILE A 113 3.68 -5.09 29.09
C ILE A 113 5.16 -5.48 29.07
N GLU A 114 6.04 -4.65 29.62
CA GLU A 114 7.47 -4.96 29.75
C GLU A 114 7.69 -6.22 30.60
N ALA A 115 6.88 -6.44 31.63
CA ALA A 115 6.95 -7.67 32.44
C ALA A 115 6.40 -8.91 31.71
N GLN A 116 5.56 -8.74 30.68
CA GLN A 116 5.07 -9.83 29.83
C GLN A 116 6.01 -10.13 28.66
N ALA A 117 6.89 -9.19 28.31
CA ALA A 117 7.82 -9.29 27.19
C ALA A 117 8.84 -10.44 27.42
N GLU A 118 9.11 -11.21 26.37
CA GLU A 118 10.12 -12.25 26.43
C GLU A 118 11.54 -11.66 26.26
N PRO A 119 12.55 -12.11 27.03
CA PRO A 119 13.89 -11.52 27.01
C PRO A 119 14.69 -11.99 25.78
N ILE A 120 14.29 -11.59 24.60
CA ILE A 120 14.94 -11.90 23.33
C ILE A 120 15.84 -10.73 22.92
N GLU A 121 17.16 -10.92 22.94
CA GLU A 121 18.11 -9.83 22.66
C GLU A 121 18.14 -9.45 21.17
N ALA A 122 18.19 -10.44 20.28
CA ALA A 122 18.30 -10.24 18.83
C ALA A 122 17.22 -11.06 18.11
N PRO A 123 16.01 -10.53 17.94
CA PRO A 123 14.94 -11.24 17.25
C PRO A 123 15.25 -11.42 15.75
N GLU A 124 15.20 -12.66 15.30
CA GLU A 124 15.49 -13.03 13.92
C GLU A 124 14.21 -12.99 13.05
N ASN A 125 13.05 -13.24 13.64
CA ASN A 125 11.78 -13.37 12.95
C ASN A 125 10.68 -12.52 13.60
N PHE A 126 9.51 -12.49 12.91
CA PHE A 126 8.35 -11.71 13.33
C PHE A 126 7.81 -12.15 14.69
N GLU A 127 7.72 -13.48 14.98
CA GLU A 127 7.23 -13.97 16.26
C GLU A 127 8.11 -13.50 17.41
N GLU A 128 9.41 -13.70 17.32
CA GLU A 128 10.38 -13.26 18.33
C GLU A 128 10.32 -11.74 18.55
N GLN A 129 10.19 -10.96 17.49
CA GLN A 129 10.05 -9.51 17.60
C GLN A 129 8.74 -9.12 18.31
N ALA A 130 7.64 -9.83 18.04
CA ALA A 130 6.36 -9.59 18.71
C ALA A 130 6.42 -9.98 20.19
N LEU A 131 6.96 -11.14 20.51
CA LEU A 131 7.12 -11.63 21.89
C LEU A 131 7.98 -10.69 22.72
N ARG A 132 9.06 -10.18 22.13
CA ARG A 132 9.92 -9.16 22.73
C ARG A 132 9.20 -7.84 23.03
N PHE A 133 8.26 -7.42 22.16
CA PHE A 133 7.60 -6.13 22.29
C PHE A 133 6.36 -6.16 23.16
N VAL A 134 5.52 -7.17 23.02
CA VAL A 134 4.17 -7.18 23.57
C VAL A 134 3.85 -8.40 24.42
N GLY A 135 4.75 -9.39 24.47
CA GLY A 135 4.53 -10.65 25.15
C GLY A 135 3.55 -11.58 24.42
N ARG A 136 3.38 -12.78 24.94
CA ARG A 136 2.66 -13.87 24.29
C ARG A 136 1.16 -13.58 24.11
N ASP A 137 0.51 -13.07 25.14
CA ASP A 137 -0.95 -12.88 25.12
C ASP A 137 -1.41 -11.92 24.03
N LEU A 138 -0.77 -10.74 23.92
CA LEU A 138 -1.08 -9.78 22.85
C LEU A 138 -0.63 -10.26 21.48
N TYR A 139 0.49 -11.00 21.39
CA TYR A 139 0.95 -11.60 20.15
C TYR A 139 -0.08 -12.59 19.61
N GLU A 140 -0.52 -13.56 20.41
CA GLU A 140 -1.51 -14.56 20.00
C GLU A 140 -2.84 -13.91 19.61
N ALA A 141 -3.27 -12.86 20.35
CA ALA A 141 -4.54 -12.21 20.13
C ALA A 141 -4.60 -11.32 18.87
N PHE A 142 -3.56 -10.51 18.63
CA PHE A 142 -3.66 -9.42 17.65
C PHE A 142 -2.70 -9.52 16.47
N PHE A 143 -1.68 -10.36 16.56
CA PHE A 143 -0.64 -10.42 15.53
C PHE A 143 -0.60 -11.77 14.80
N LYS A 144 -0.54 -12.87 15.50
CA LYS A 144 -0.28 -14.20 14.94
C LYS A 144 -1.31 -14.61 13.88
N GLY A 145 -2.58 -14.64 14.25
CA GLY A 145 -3.64 -15.11 13.35
C GLY A 145 -3.81 -14.23 12.12
N TYR A 146 -3.78 -12.90 12.31
CA TYR A 146 -3.83 -11.95 11.20
C TYR A 146 -2.62 -12.11 10.27
N THR A 147 -1.41 -12.17 10.82
CA THR A 147 -0.16 -12.30 10.06
C THR A 147 -0.13 -13.58 9.25
N ARG A 148 -0.53 -14.73 9.82
CA ARG A 148 -0.61 -16.01 9.09
C ARG A 148 -1.55 -15.92 7.90
N LYS A 149 -2.72 -15.31 8.05
CA LYS A 149 -3.68 -15.13 6.94
C LYS A 149 -3.13 -14.18 5.87
N GLN A 150 -2.57 -13.04 6.29
CA GLN A 150 -2.07 -12.02 5.37
C GLN A 150 -0.88 -12.51 4.54
N TRP A 151 0.06 -13.22 5.18
CA TRP A 151 1.31 -13.67 4.52
C TRP A 151 1.25 -15.11 4.01
N GLY A 152 0.30 -15.92 4.48
CA GLY A 152 0.14 -17.33 4.08
C GLY A 152 1.25 -18.26 4.58
N CYS A 153 2.05 -17.82 5.55
CA CYS A 153 3.13 -18.59 6.18
C CYS A 153 3.13 -18.37 7.70
N ASP A 154 3.92 -19.13 8.41
CA ASP A 154 4.05 -18.97 9.85
C ASP A 154 4.86 -17.70 10.17
N PRO A 155 4.50 -16.92 11.22
CA PRO A 155 5.25 -15.73 11.62
C PRO A 155 6.75 -15.95 11.87
N VAL A 156 7.18 -17.16 12.22
CA VAL A 156 8.60 -17.50 12.36
C VAL A 156 9.37 -17.49 11.03
N GLU A 157 8.68 -17.58 9.90
CA GLU A 157 9.27 -17.52 8.55
C GLU A 157 9.44 -16.08 8.05
N LEU A 158 8.82 -15.12 8.71
CA LEU A 158 8.83 -13.72 8.32
C LEU A 158 9.95 -12.95 9.03
N PRO A 159 10.64 -12.02 8.37
CA PRO A 159 11.69 -11.23 9.00
C PRO A 159 11.14 -10.30 10.09
N ALA A 160 11.89 -10.13 11.17
CA ALA A 160 11.54 -9.25 12.29
C ALA A 160 11.22 -7.79 11.87
N SER A 161 11.76 -7.33 10.74
CA SER A 161 11.56 -5.98 10.22
C SER A 161 10.11 -5.65 9.84
N ILE A 162 9.26 -6.65 9.60
CA ILE A 162 7.84 -6.46 9.29
C ILE A 162 7.10 -5.84 10.49
N LEU A 163 7.41 -6.28 11.71
CA LEU A 163 6.71 -5.81 12.92
C LEU A 163 7.12 -4.40 13.37
N LYS A 164 8.24 -3.87 12.91
CA LYS A 164 8.69 -2.50 13.29
C LYS A 164 7.68 -1.40 12.97
N ARG A 165 6.70 -1.69 12.13
CA ARG A 165 5.67 -0.75 11.69
C ARG A 165 4.39 -0.74 12.55
N LEU A 166 4.25 -1.65 13.52
CA LEU A 166 3.06 -1.73 14.36
C LEU A 166 3.38 -1.22 15.78
N PRO A 167 3.15 0.08 16.08
CA PRO A 167 3.46 0.63 17.39
C PRO A 167 2.45 0.17 18.44
N VAL A 168 2.94 -0.10 19.64
CA VAL A 168 2.13 -0.19 20.85
C VAL A 168 2.14 1.18 21.53
N ARG A 169 0.97 1.68 21.90
CA ARG A 169 0.79 3.02 22.47
C ARG A 169 0.32 2.94 23.91
N PHE A 170 0.99 3.65 24.80
CA PHE A 170 0.57 3.76 26.20
C PHE A 170 -0.24 5.04 26.47
N ASN A 171 -1.11 5.36 25.52
CA ASN A 171 -2.13 6.43 25.60
C ASN A 171 -3.39 5.99 24.84
N TYR A 172 -4.44 6.84 24.81
CA TYR A 172 -5.71 6.53 24.15
C TYR A 172 -5.77 6.94 22.66
N GLU A 173 -4.63 7.30 22.05
CA GLU A 173 -4.60 7.64 20.63
C GLU A 173 -4.86 6.41 19.76
N ASP A 174 -5.96 6.42 19.00
CA ASP A 174 -6.41 5.33 18.12
C ASP A 174 -6.31 5.66 16.63
N ASN A 175 -5.75 6.83 16.27
CA ASN A 175 -5.45 7.13 14.89
C ASN A 175 -4.39 6.16 14.36
N TYR A 176 -4.67 5.49 13.25
CA TYR A 176 -3.78 4.43 12.73
C TYR A 176 -2.43 4.99 12.27
N PHE A 177 -2.42 6.19 11.68
CA PHE A 177 -1.21 6.87 11.21
C PHE A 177 -0.77 7.99 12.15
N PHE A 178 0.53 8.32 12.12
CA PHE A 178 1.11 9.41 12.90
C PHE A 178 1.40 10.66 12.08
N HIS A 179 1.30 10.57 10.76
CA HIS A 179 1.68 11.63 9.83
C HIS A 179 0.85 12.91 10.05
N THR A 180 1.48 14.04 9.80
CA THR A 180 0.91 15.38 9.99
C THR A 180 -0.29 15.61 9.07
N TYR A 181 -0.14 15.23 7.81
CA TYR A 181 -1.16 15.40 6.78
C TYR A 181 -1.88 14.06 6.56
N GLN A 182 -3.19 14.07 6.69
CA GLN A 182 -4.03 12.89 6.49
C GLN A 182 -5.37 13.33 5.91
N GLY A 183 -5.83 12.65 4.87
CA GLY A 183 -7.09 12.98 4.24
C GLY A 183 -7.52 11.98 3.18
N MET A 184 -8.74 12.16 2.71
CA MET A 184 -9.30 11.42 1.59
C MET A 184 -9.65 12.39 0.45
N PRO A 185 -9.36 12.02 -0.81
CA PRO A 185 -9.71 12.84 -1.95
C PRO A 185 -11.24 12.90 -2.11
N GLU A 186 -11.82 14.10 -2.18
CA GLU A 186 -13.26 14.32 -2.24
C GLU A 186 -13.93 13.58 -3.41
N SER A 187 -13.30 13.60 -4.59
CA SER A 187 -13.82 12.89 -5.77
C SER A 187 -13.16 11.52 -6.01
N GLY A 188 -12.46 10.98 -5.02
CA GLY A 188 -11.73 9.72 -5.11
C GLY A 188 -10.39 9.82 -5.82
N TYR A 189 -9.57 8.78 -5.68
CA TYR A 189 -8.22 8.76 -6.27
C TYR A 189 -8.23 8.72 -7.79
N THR A 190 -9.21 8.08 -8.40
CA THR A 190 -9.34 8.04 -9.87
C THR A 190 -9.55 9.44 -10.44
N GLY A 191 -10.38 10.25 -9.78
CA GLY A 191 -10.58 11.66 -10.16
C GLY A 191 -9.29 12.47 -10.05
N MET A 192 -8.54 12.31 -8.95
CA MET A 192 -7.24 12.95 -8.75
C MET A 192 -6.24 12.59 -9.86
N VAL A 193 -6.06 11.27 -10.11
CA VAL A 193 -5.13 10.78 -11.13
C VAL A 193 -5.56 11.24 -12.53
N GLY A 194 -6.88 11.28 -12.80
CA GLY A 194 -7.41 11.83 -14.04
C GLY A 194 -6.97 13.28 -14.27
N ARG A 195 -7.05 14.13 -13.24
CA ARG A 195 -6.60 15.55 -13.33
C ARG A 195 -5.08 15.68 -13.42
N ILE A 196 -4.31 14.77 -12.82
CA ILE A 196 -2.85 14.71 -13.01
C ILE A 196 -2.53 14.41 -14.48
N LEU A 197 -3.24 13.47 -15.09
CA LEU A 197 -3.04 13.06 -16.49
C LEU A 197 -3.66 14.02 -17.52
N ASP A 198 -4.53 14.93 -17.11
CA ASP A 198 -5.18 15.91 -17.99
C ASP A 198 -4.19 17.02 -18.40
N HIS A 199 -3.45 16.76 -19.47
CA HIS A 199 -2.48 17.68 -20.05
C HIS A 199 -2.37 17.47 -21.57
N PRO A 200 -2.27 18.52 -22.40
CA PRO A 200 -2.26 18.39 -23.86
C PRO A 200 -1.09 17.57 -24.41
N ASN A 201 0.00 17.45 -23.65
CA ASN A 201 1.17 16.66 -24.02
C ASN A 201 1.13 15.23 -23.48
N ILE A 202 0.03 14.78 -22.85
CA ILE A 202 -0.13 13.41 -22.34
C ILE A 202 -1.19 12.69 -23.17
N ALA A 203 -0.84 11.55 -23.73
CA ALA A 203 -1.78 10.59 -24.31
C ALA A 203 -1.86 9.36 -23.41
N VAL A 204 -3.08 8.93 -23.06
CA VAL A 204 -3.32 7.73 -22.25
C VAL A 204 -3.94 6.64 -23.11
N ARG A 205 -3.36 5.47 -23.09
CA ARG A 205 -3.83 4.26 -23.78
C ARG A 205 -4.15 3.19 -22.73
N LEU A 206 -5.41 2.82 -22.63
CA LEU A 206 -5.91 1.82 -21.69
C LEU A 206 -6.12 0.48 -22.39
N GLY A 207 -6.09 -0.62 -21.63
CA GLY A 207 -6.25 -1.97 -22.16
C GLY A 207 -5.07 -2.45 -23.00
N GLU A 208 -3.92 -1.79 -22.89
CA GLU A 208 -2.72 -2.10 -23.66
C GLU A 208 -1.55 -2.47 -22.76
N SER A 209 -0.95 -3.63 -22.99
CA SER A 209 0.25 -4.07 -22.28
C SER A 209 1.51 -3.55 -22.98
N PHE A 210 2.40 -2.90 -22.24
CA PHE A 210 3.72 -2.56 -22.72
C PHE A 210 4.60 -3.82 -22.78
N VAL A 211 5.26 -4.03 -23.90
CA VAL A 211 6.24 -5.09 -24.06
C VAL A 211 7.65 -4.52 -24.26
N ARG A 212 8.67 -5.23 -23.81
CA ARG A 212 10.07 -4.77 -23.79
C ARG A 212 10.56 -4.29 -25.16
N SER A 213 10.15 -4.95 -26.26
CA SER A 213 10.51 -4.54 -27.63
C SER A 213 10.02 -3.14 -28.01
N ASP A 214 8.96 -2.64 -27.37
CA ASP A 214 8.41 -1.32 -27.67
C ASP A 214 9.30 -0.20 -27.12
N ALA A 215 10.23 -0.49 -26.22
CA ALA A 215 11.12 0.52 -25.64
C ALA A 215 11.91 1.29 -26.72
N ALA A 216 12.25 0.64 -27.85
CA ALA A 216 12.95 1.28 -28.95
C ALA A 216 12.16 2.38 -29.68
N GLN A 217 10.85 2.48 -29.45
CA GLN A 217 9.98 3.50 -30.06
C GLN A 217 10.01 4.84 -29.29
N PHE A 218 10.62 4.86 -28.09
CA PHE A 218 10.64 6.00 -27.19
C PHE A 218 12.05 6.47 -26.89
N ASP A 219 12.22 7.77 -26.66
CA ASP A 219 13.48 8.35 -26.19
C ASP A 219 13.88 7.84 -24.82
N HIS A 220 12.91 7.51 -23.96
CA HIS A 220 13.08 6.93 -22.65
C HIS A 220 11.78 6.30 -22.12
N VAL A 221 11.89 5.24 -21.35
CA VAL A 221 10.77 4.53 -20.74
C VAL A 221 10.92 4.53 -19.22
N PHE A 222 9.86 4.94 -18.53
CA PHE A 222 9.71 4.74 -17.07
C PHE A 222 8.77 3.56 -16.86
N TYR A 223 9.30 2.41 -16.50
CA TYR A 223 8.51 1.20 -16.34
C TYR A 223 8.07 1.02 -14.89
N SER A 224 6.76 0.84 -14.65
CA SER A 224 6.17 0.69 -13.31
C SER A 224 5.40 -0.62 -13.11
N GLY A 225 5.44 -1.53 -14.08
CA GLY A 225 4.90 -2.88 -13.98
C GLY A 225 5.82 -3.81 -13.17
N PRO A 226 5.46 -5.10 -13.00
CA PRO A 226 6.30 -6.08 -12.32
C PRO A 226 7.67 -6.21 -12.97
N LEU A 227 8.73 -6.20 -12.16
CA LEU A 227 10.12 -6.27 -12.65
C LEU A 227 10.38 -7.57 -13.44
N ASP A 228 9.93 -8.69 -12.91
CA ASP A 228 10.02 -10.01 -13.56
C ASP A 228 9.18 -10.10 -14.84
N GLY A 229 8.03 -9.42 -14.86
CA GLY A 229 7.16 -9.33 -16.03
C GLY A 229 7.79 -8.56 -17.19
N TYR A 230 8.62 -7.56 -16.93
CA TYR A 230 9.38 -6.86 -17.98
C TYR A 230 10.32 -7.78 -18.76
N PHE A 231 10.84 -8.81 -18.11
CA PHE A 231 11.74 -9.82 -18.65
C PHE A 231 11.04 -11.15 -18.96
N ASP A 232 9.72 -11.13 -19.21
CA ASP A 232 8.93 -12.32 -19.56
C ASP A 232 9.13 -13.50 -18.58
N TYR A 233 9.44 -13.18 -17.31
CA TYR A 233 9.67 -14.15 -16.24
C TYR A 233 10.86 -15.11 -16.51
N GLU A 234 11.85 -14.71 -17.31
CA GLU A 234 12.97 -15.54 -17.75
C GLU A 234 13.80 -16.15 -16.60
N LEU A 235 13.83 -15.48 -15.43
CA LEU A 235 14.49 -15.97 -14.21
C LEU A 235 13.49 -16.52 -13.17
N GLY A 236 12.24 -16.79 -13.60
CA GLY A 236 11.14 -17.22 -12.75
C GLY A 236 10.35 -16.04 -12.15
N ARG A 237 9.17 -16.33 -11.58
CA ARG A 237 8.31 -15.30 -10.99
C ARG A 237 8.81 -14.88 -9.63
N LEU A 238 8.81 -13.58 -9.37
CA LEU A 238 8.97 -13.01 -8.03
C LEU A 238 7.71 -13.26 -7.19
N GLY A 239 7.89 -13.55 -5.90
CA GLY A 239 6.78 -13.85 -5.01
C GLY A 239 5.98 -12.61 -4.63
N TYR A 240 4.67 -12.67 -4.82
CA TYR A 240 3.72 -11.65 -4.36
C TYR A 240 2.54 -12.29 -3.63
N ARG A 241 1.92 -11.51 -2.76
CA ARG A 241 0.55 -11.79 -2.31
C ARG A 241 -0.43 -11.10 -3.24
N THR A 242 -1.56 -11.76 -3.49
CA THR A 242 -2.74 -11.18 -4.11
C THR A 242 -3.89 -11.13 -3.12
N LEU A 243 -4.92 -10.35 -3.44
CA LEU A 243 -6.12 -10.18 -2.64
C LEU A 243 -7.35 -10.51 -3.48
N ASP A 244 -8.23 -11.33 -2.91
CA ASP A 244 -9.58 -11.53 -3.42
C ASP A 244 -10.57 -10.75 -2.56
N PHE A 245 -11.58 -10.14 -3.19
CA PHE A 245 -12.61 -9.35 -2.53
C PHE A 245 -13.98 -9.95 -2.80
N GLU A 246 -14.68 -10.29 -1.73
CA GLU A 246 -16.10 -10.67 -1.78
C GLU A 246 -16.94 -9.43 -1.46
N ARG A 247 -17.60 -8.87 -2.50
CA ARG A 247 -18.49 -7.72 -2.36
C ARG A 247 -19.86 -8.14 -1.83
N PHE A 248 -20.39 -7.37 -0.89
CA PHE A 248 -21.78 -7.43 -0.46
C PHE A 248 -22.31 -6.05 -0.08
N THR A 249 -23.60 -5.88 -0.07
CA THR A 249 -24.29 -4.65 0.37
C THR A 249 -25.08 -4.92 1.66
N TYR A 250 -25.31 -3.85 2.43
CA TYR A 250 -26.06 -3.91 3.68
C TYR A 250 -26.92 -2.65 3.86
N ASP A 251 -28.13 -2.78 4.35
CA ASP A 251 -28.99 -1.65 4.67
C ASP A 251 -28.56 -1.00 6.00
N GLY A 252 -28.20 0.28 5.95
CA GLY A 252 -27.60 0.98 7.09
C GLY A 252 -26.09 0.72 7.23
N ASP A 253 -25.61 0.65 8.47
CA ASP A 253 -24.22 0.38 8.83
C ASP A 253 -24.03 -1.11 9.13
N TYR A 254 -23.07 -1.74 8.47
CA TYR A 254 -22.73 -3.15 8.70
C TYR A 254 -21.89 -3.34 9.97
N GLN A 255 -20.85 -2.53 10.14
CA GLN A 255 -19.88 -2.66 11.25
C GLN A 255 -19.60 -1.33 11.96
N GLY A 256 -20.10 -0.20 11.45
CA GLY A 256 -19.97 1.12 12.07
C GLY A 256 -18.55 1.69 12.06
N CYS A 257 -17.68 1.18 11.21
CA CYS A 257 -16.32 1.70 10.99
C CYS A 257 -15.80 1.31 9.60
N ALA A 258 -14.84 2.06 9.10
CA ALA A 258 -14.29 1.82 7.76
C ALA A 258 -13.57 0.47 7.64
N VAL A 259 -12.81 0.07 8.66
CA VAL A 259 -11.98 -1.15 8.61
C VAL A 259 -12.09 -1.95 9.91
N MET A 260 -12.51 -3.19 9.78
CA MET A 260 -12.51 -4.20 10.83
C MET A 260 -11.59 -5.35 10.44
N ASN A 261 -10.51 -5.56 11.19
CA ASN A 261 -9.62 -6.70 11.04
C ASN A 261 -10.14 -7.89 11.85
N TYR A 262 -9.79 -9.08 11.44
CA TYR A 262 -10.16 -10.32 12.13
C TYR A 262 -8.88 -11.04 12.58
N GLY A 263 -8.60 -10.98 13.89
CA GLY A 263 -7.42 -11.61 14.50
C GLY A 263 -7.53 -13.13 14.58
N ASP A 264 -8.75 -13.66 14.77
CA ASP A 264 -8.98 -15.08 14.90
C ASP A 264 -8.61 -15.85 13.62
N TYR A 265 -7.79 -16.86 13.77
CA TYR A 265 -7.38 -17.70 12.63
C TYR A 265 -8.54 -18.55 12.07
N ALA A 266 -9.54 -18.87 12.89
CA ALA A 266 -10.74 -19.58 12.46
C ALA A 266 -11.62 -18.77 11.48
N VAL A 267 -11.48 -17.44 11.47
CA VAL A 267 -12.16 -16.57 10.51
C VAL A 267 -11.30 -16.47 9.24
N PRO A 268 -11.81 -16.90 8.06
CA PRO A 268 -10.96 -17.04 6.87
C PRO A 268 -10.52 -15.72 6.23
N HIS A 269 -11.31 -14.65 6.32
CA HIS A 269 -10.95 -13.34 5.80
C HIS A 269 -10.03 -12.56 6.74
N THR A 270 -9.22 -11.67 6.20
CA THR A 270 -8.30 -10.82 6.95
C THR A 270 -8.99 -9.60 7.53
N ARG A 271 -9.90 -9.00 6.74
CA ARG A 271 -10.65 -7.81 7.13
C ARG A 271 -12.00 -7.71 6.41
N ILE A 272 -12.85 -6.85 6.94
CA ILE A 272 -13.99 -6.31 6.21
C ILE A 272 -13.79 -4.80 6.12
N THR A 273 -13.97 -4.26 4.92
CA THR A 273 -13.98 -2.84 4.63
C THR A 273 -15.41 -2.40 4.37
N GLU A 274 -15.90 -1.39 5.08
CA GLU A 274 -17.19 -0.74 4.86
C GLU A 274 -16.95 0.63 4.23
N HIS A 275 -17.15 0.72 2.92
CA HIS A 275 -16.60 1.82 2.11
C HIS A 275 -17.19 3.20 2.39
N LYS A 276 -18.47 3.31 2.77
CA LYS A 276 -19.08 4.64 3.03
C LYS A 276 -18.40 5.41 4.15
N HIS A 277 -17.75 4.72 5.08
CA HIS A 277 -17.04 5.37 6.19
C HIS A 277 -15.71 6.03 5.77
N PHE A 278 -15.24 5.85 4.52
CA PHE A 278 -14.11 6.64 3.99
C PHE A 278 -14.51 8.03 3.52
N ALA A 279 -15.81 8.27 3.33
CA ALA A 279 -16.38 9.57 2.97
C ALA A 279 -17.44 10.00 4.00
N PRO A 280 -17.06 10.29 5.27
CA PRO A 280 -18.01 10.60 6.34
C PRO A 280 -18.79 11.90 6.13
N TRP A 281 -18.49 12.67 5.11
CA TRP A 281 -19.22 13.86 4.67
C TRP A 281 -20.36 13.53 3.69
N GLU A 282 -20.49 12.27 3.27
CA GLU A 282 -21.58 11.78 2.41
C GLU A 282 -22.60 10.98 3.24
N GLU A 283 -23.86 11.05 2.83
CA GLU A 283 -24.92 10.25 3.43
C GLU A 283 -25.38 9.16 2.46
N HIS A 284 -25.32 7.91 2.91
CA HIS A 284 -25.76 6.75 2.16
C HIS A 284 -26.65 5.85 3.02
N ALA A 285 -27.85 5.54 2.52
CA ALA A 285 -28.79 4.65 3.21
C ALA A 285 -28.28 3.20 3.27
N ARG A 286 -27.40 2.82 2.35
CA ARG A 286 -26.83 1.47 2.23
C ARG A 286 -25.32 1.53 2.25
N SER A 287 -24.70 0.44 2.71
CA SER A 287 -23.25 0.24 2.69
C SER A 287 -22.83 -0.72 1.59
N VAL A 288 -21.63 -0.48 1.04
CA VAL A 288 -20.88 -1.46 0.25
C VAL A 288 -19.73 -1.96 1.11
N CYS A 289 -19.66 -3.27 1.27
CA CYS A 289 -18.66 -3.93 2.09
C CYS A 289 -17.87 -4.94 1.25
N TYR A 290 -16.56 -5.03 1.54
CA TYR A 290 -15.67 -6.04 0.96
C TYR A 290 -15.08 -6.92 2.06
N ARG A 291 -15.25 -8.25 1.94
CA ARG A 291 -14.42 -9.22 2.67
C ARG A 291 -13.15 -9.46 1.88
N GLU A 292 -12.02 -9.31 2.54
CA GLU A 292 -10.69 -9.45 1.94
C GLU A 292 -10.06 -10.78 2.32
N PHE A 293 -9.57 -11.51 1.32
CA PHE A 293 -8.84 -12.76 1.47
C PHE A 293 -7.47 -12.62 0.84
N SER A 294 -6.42 -12.95 1.57
CA SER A 294 -5.06 -12.93 1.04
C SER A 294 -4.62 -14.34 0.63
N ARG A 295 -4.03 -14.45 -0.55
CA ARG A 295 -3.44 -15.70 -1.05
C ARG A 295 -2.16 -15.44 -1.84
N GLU A 296 -1.45 -16.50 -2.22
CA GLU A 296 -0.31 -16.41 -3.13
C GLU A 296 -0.76 -15.93 -4.51
N CYS A 297 0.06 -15.05 -5.11
CA CYS A 297 -0.19 -14.46 -6.42
C CYS A 297 0.25 -15.45 -7.51
N GLY A 298 -0.70 -15.96 -8.26
CA GLY A 298 -0.49 -16.82 -9.42
C GLY A 298 -0.40 -16.08 -10.75
N PRO A 299 -0.22 -16.81 -11.85
CA PRO A 299 -0.28 -16.22 -13.19
C PRO A 299 -1.65 -15.58 -13.48
N GLY A 300 -1.62 -14.32 -13.93
CA GLY A 300 -2.84 -13.55 -14.24
C GLY A 300 -3.46 -12.82 -13.05
N ASP A 301 -2.98 -13.07 -11.83
CA ASP A 301 -3.41 -12.32 -10.65
C ASP A 301 -2.75 -10.95 -10.57
N ILE A 302 -3.39 -10.05 -9.83
CA ILE A 302 -2.87 -8.71 -9.54
C ILE A 302 -1.89 -8.80 -8.36
N PRO A 303 -0.61 -8.40 -8.53
CA PRO A 303 0.35 -8.39 -7.44
C PRO A 303 0.10 -7.21 -6.49
N TYR A 304 -0.09 -7.49 -5.19
CA TYR A 304 -0.30 -6.46 -4.16
C TYR A 304 0.94 -6.25 -3.29
N TYR A 305 1.44 -7.29 -2.66
CA TYR A 305 2.51 -7.18 -1.66
C TYR A 305 3.69 -8.07 -2.05
N PRO A 306 4.89 -7.50 -2.28
CA PRO A 306 6.08 -8.29 -2.56
C PRO A 306 6.49 -9.12 -1.35
N ILE A 307 6.79 -10.40 -1.57
CA ILE A 307 7.30 -11.31 -0.55
C ILE A 307 8.82 -11.25 -0.59
N ARG A 308 9.45 -10.74 0.47
CA ARG A 308 10.90 -10.50 0.50
C ARG A 308 11.61 -11.47 1.45
N LEU A 309 11.40 -12.76 1.27
CA LEU A 309 12.15 -13.82 1.94
C LEU A 309 13.56 -14.00 1.31
N VAL A 310 14.37 -14.89 1.86
CA VAL A 310 15.76 -15.07 1.39
C VAL A 310 15.85 -15.46 -0.09
N LYS A 311 15.01 -16.40 -0.51
CA LYS A 311 14.96 -16.87 -1.91
C LYS A 311 14.60 -15.74 -2.88
N GLU A 312 13.62 -14.94 -2.53
CA GLU A 312 13.18 -13.80 -3.34
C GLU A 312 14.26 -12.72 -3.44
N LYS A 313 15.11 -12.56 -2.42
CA LYS A 313 16.23 -11.60 -2.48
C LYS A 313 17.29 -11.99 -3.50
N GLU A 314 17.64 -13.26 -3.59
CA GLU A 314 18.60 -13.76 -4.58
C GLU A 314 18.07 -13.62 -6.01
N GLN A 315 16.80 -13.98 -6.23
CA GLN A 315 16.12 -13.85 -7.50
C GLN A 315 15.96 -12.36 -7.89
N LEU A 316 15.60 -11.51 -6.95
CA LEU A 316 15.55 -10.06 -7.16
C LEU A 316 16.90 -9.50 -7.58
N ALA A 317 17.99 -9.91 -6.90
CA ALA A 317 19.34 -9.49 -7.27
C ALA A 317 19.73 -9.90 -8.70
N ALA A 318 19.24 -11.05 -9.16
CA ALA A 318 19.45 -11.49 -10.53
C ALA A 318 18.69 -10.60 -11.53
N TYR A 319 17.44 -10.26 -11.25
CA TYR A 319 16.66 -9.33 -12.08
C TYR A 319 17.23 -7.90 -12.06
N VAL A 320 17.75 -7.43 -10.93
CA VAL A 320 18.42 -6.12 -10.87
C VAL A 320 19.62 -6.07 -11.79
N ARG A 321 20.49 -7.09 -11.77
CA ARG A 321 21.63 -7.17 -12.71
C ARG A 321 21.17 -7.22 -14.18
N ARG A 322 20.08 -7.92 -14.44
CA ARG A 322 19.50 -7.99 -15.79
C ARG A 322 18.94 -6.63 -16.24
N ALA A 323 18.32 -5.89 -15.31
CA ALA A 323 17.82 -4.54 -15.57
C ALA A 323 18.94 -3.52 -15.83
N GLU A 324 20.11 -3.69 -15.22
CA GLU A 324 21.29 -2.81 -15.44
C GLU A 324 21.79 -2.82 -16.89
N GLU A 325 21.38 -3.80 -17.70
CA GLU A 325 21.69 -3.85 -19.13
C GLU A 325 20.80 -2.95 -19.98
N GLU A 326 19.69 -2.42 -19.43
CA GLU A 326 18.75 -1.55 -20.13
C GLU A 326 19.27 -0.11 -20.20
N ALA A 327 19.50 0.40 -21.42
CA ALA A 327 20.10 1.73 -21.61
C ALA A 327 19.09 2.89 -21.52
N THR A 328 17.83 2.62 -21.88
CA THR A 328 16.79 3.66 -22.05
C THR A 328 15.57 3.43 -21.17
N VAL A 329 15.69 2.57 -20.15
CA VAL A 329 14.59 2.25 -19.22
C VAL A 329 15.00 2.59 -17.80
N THR A 330 14.08 3.25 -17.09
CA THR A 330 14.17 3.45 -15.64
C THR A 330 12.99 2.76 -14.97
N PHE A 331 13.27 1.84 -14.05
CA PHE A 331 12.27 1.11 -13.29
C PHE A 331 11.84 1.94 -12.08
N VAL A 332 10.52 2.13 -11.91
CA VAL A 332 9.95 3.04 -10.91
C VAL A 332 8.74 2.41 -10.23
N GLY A 333 8.44 2.89 -9.04
CA GLY A 333 7.24 2.48 -8.31
C GLY A 333 7.36 1.09 -7.67
N ARG A 334 6.25 0.66 -7.12
CA ARG A 334 6.15 -0.47 -6.20
C ARG A 334 6.54 -1.82 -6.81
N LEU A 335 6.02 -2.12 -8.01
CA LEU A 335 6.21 -3.41 -8.65
C LEU A 335 7.57 -3.51 -9.35
N ALA A 336 7.99 -2.45 -10.05
CA ALA A 336 9.25 -2.46 -10.77
C ALA A 336 10.48 -2.35 -9.86
N THR A 337 10.33 -1.83 -8.65
CA THR A 337 11.40 -1.84 -7.63
C THR A 337 11.23 -2.96 -6.59
N TYR A 338 10.19 -3.77 -6.72
CA TYR A 338 9.88 -4.87 -5.79
C TYR A 338 9.91 -4.43 -4.32
N ARG A 339 9.35 -3.24 -4.01
CA ARG A 339 9.31 -2.65 -2.67
C ARG A 339 7.86 -2.39 -2.23
N TYR A 340 7.64 -2.47 -0.92
CA TYR A 340 6.39 -1.96 -0.36
C TYR A 340 6.53 -0.44 -0.20
N LEU A 341 5.74 0.32 -0.95
CA LEU A 341 5.73 1.78 -0.92
C LEU A 341 4.33 2.27 -0.57
N ASP A 342 4.26 3.23 0.33
CA ASP A 342 3.05 4.01 0.58
C ASP A 342 2.83 5.01 -0.56
N MET A 343 1.63 5.58 -0.67
CA MET A 343 1.28 6.46 -1.79
C MET A 343 2.14 7.72 -1.83
N ASP A 344 2.42 8.31 -0.68
CA ASP A 344 3.25 9.51 -0.55
C ASP A 344 4.70 9.26 -0.99
N VAL A 345 5.30 8.15 -0.54
CA VAL A 345 6.64 7.74 -0.97
C VAL A 345 6.65 7.48 -2.48
N THR A 346 5.61 6.85 -3.02
CA THR A 346 5.47 6.62 -4.47
C THR A 346 5.46 7.93 -5.25
N ILE A 347 4.74 8.94 -4.76
CA ILE A 347 4.67 10.27 -5.38
C ILE A 347 6.01 10.99 -5.25
N ARG A 348 6.63 10.97 -4.06
CA ARG A 348 7.96 11.57 -3.83
C ARG A 348 8.98 11.01 -4.80
N GLU A 349 9.11 9.70 -4.88
CA GLU A 349 10.04 9.04 -5.80
C GLU A 349 9.75 9.34 -7.27
N ALA A 350 8.48 9.51 -7.63
CA ALA A 350 8.09 9.91 -8.99
C ALA A 350 8.51 11.34 -9.31
N LEU A 351 8.32 12.29 -8.39
CA LEU A 351 8.79 13.68 -8.52
C LEU A 351 10.31 13.74 -8.64
N ASP A 352 11.03 13.03 -7.78
CA ASP A 352 12.50 12.98 -7.79
C ASP A 352 13.02 12.37 -9.10
N THR A 353 12.35 11.34 -9.61
CA THR A 353 12.68 10.70 -10.88
C THR A 353 12.49 11.63 -12.07
N ALA A 354 11.37 12.35 -12.11
CA ALA A 354 11.11 13.33 -13.16
C ALA A 354 12.15 14.47 -13.11
N GLN A 355 12.44 14.98 -11.93
CA GLN A 355 13.45 16.02 -11.73
C GLN A 355 14.85 15.54 -12.14
N ALA A 356 15.24 14.32 -11.78
CA ALA A 356 16.52 13.73 -12.18
C ALA A 356 16.62 13.58 -13.70
N PHE A 357 15.54 13.17 -14.38
CA PHE A 357 15.51 13.09 -15.84
C PHE A 357 15.72 14.45 -16.49
N LEU A 358 14.95 15.46 -16.08
CA LEU A 358 15.03 16.81 -16.63
C LEU A 358 16.44 17.42 -16.43
N ALA A 359 17.00 17.27 -15.23
CA ALA A 359 18.34 17.78 -14.92
C ALA A 359 19.44 17.11 -15.76
N ARG A 360 19.34 15.81 -16.03
CA ARG A 360 20.33 15.06 -16.83
C ARG A 360 20.24 15.38 -18.31
N ARG A 361 19.04 15.58 -18.83
CA ARG A 361 18.86 16.02 -20.22
C ARG A 361 19.51 17.38 -20.50
N VAL A 362 19.48 18.29 -19.54
CA VAL A 362 20.17 19.58 -19.66
C VAL A 362 21.69 19.46 -19.59
N ARG A 363 22.20 18.56 -18.73
CA ARG A 363 23.63 18.36 -18.48
C ARG A 363 24.31 17.38 -19.43
N GLY A 364 23.54 16.62 -20.18
CA GLY A 364 24.04 15.52 -21.04
C GLY A 364 24.45 14.30 -20.20
N GLY A 365 23.54 13.37 -19.94
CA GLY A 365 23.85 12.12 -19.21
C GLY A 365 22.71 11.12 -19.30
N ALA A 366 23.04 9.83 -19.16
CA ALA A 366 22.05 8.75 -19.10
C ALA A 366 21.31 8.72 -17.77
N MET A 367 20.05 8.32 -17.80
CA MET A 367 19.29 8.03 -16.57
C MET A 367 19.80 6.74 -15.93
N PRO A 368 19.81 6.64 -14.60
CA PRO A 368 20.04 5.36 -13.96
C PRO A 368 18.85 4.43 -14.20
N VAL A 369 19.12 3.15 -14.22
CA VAL A 369 18.11 2.09 -14.33
C VAL A 369 17.16 2.13 -13.14
N PHE A 370 17.67 2.45 -11.96
CA PHE A 370 16.91 2.71 -10.75
C PHE A 370 17.37 4.04 -10.14
N VAL A 371 16.44 4.97 -9.93
CA VAL A 371 16.72 6.17 -9.12
C VAL A 371 16.75 5.78 -7.63
N ASN A 372 15.85 4.87 -7.25
CA ASN A 372 15.76 4.29 -5.91
C ASN A 372 16.01 2.79 -6.02
N ALA A 373 17.10 2.31 -5.47
CA ALA A 373 17.51 0.92 -5.58
C ALA A 373 16.49 -0.05 -4.93
N PRO A 374 16.21 -1.20 -5.57
CA PRO A 374 15.31 -2.22 -5.02
C PRO A 374 15.95 -3.05 -3.89
N LEU A 375 17.28 -3.06 -3.76
CA LEU A 375 18.07 -3.82 -2.79
C LEU A 375 18.63 -2.92 -1.69
#